data_08de1938b53ae1667247e13610d11725
#
_entry.id   08de1938b53ae1667247e13610d11725
#
_cell.length_a   1.000
_cell.length_b   1.000
_cell.length_c   1.000
_cell.angle_alpha   90.00
_cell.angle_beta   90.00
_cell.angle_gamma   90.00
#
_symmetry.space_group_name_H-M   'P 1'
#
loop_
_entity.id
_entity.type
_entity.pdbx_description
1 polymer ?
#
loop_
_entity_poly.entity_id
_entity_poly.type
_entity_poly.pdbx_seq_one_letter_code
_entity_poly.pdbx_strand_id
1 'polypeptide(L)'
;MNARSAWIGSDGGHRLAILNAHRFGDGRREGHYPIALFERALRHLHCRGVVMANPCDSPGTSPGTARTGRRFALTFDDGDESVYTHAWPLLQRFGYTATLFVLGGAGRVAPHTRLGAVGPVRTLQWSQLRELV
;
A
#
# COMPACT_ATOMS: atom_id res chain seq x y z
N MET A 1 2.43 -15.80 -0.09
CA MET A 1 3.37 -14.76 0.40
C MET A 1 3.74 -13.89 -0.80
N ASN A 2 2.94 -12.87 -1.09
CA ASN A 2 3.13 -12.02 -2.29
C ASN A 2 3.25 -10.55 -1.89
N ALA A 3 4.22 -10.24 -1.03
CA ALA A 3 4.73 -8.88 -0.96
C ALA A 3 5.99 -8.85 -1.83
N ARG A 4 5.93 -8.12 -2.93
CA ARG A 4 7.11 -7.86 -3.77
C ARG A 4 7.70 -6.54 -3.34
N SER A 5 8.94 -6.56 -2.86
CA SER A 5 9.74 -5.35 -2.69
C SER A 5 10.62 -5.17 -3.93
N ALA A 6 10.46 -4.06 -4.63
CA ALA A 6 11.35 -3.67 -5.71
C ALA A 6 12.23 -2.51 -5.25
N TRP A 7 13.53 -2.59 -5.49
CA TRP A 7 14.47 -1.51 -5.27
C TRP A 7 14.69 -0.78 -6.59
N ILE A 8 14.39 0.49 -6.63
CA ILE A 8 14.59 1.31 -7.83
C ILE A 8 15.61 2.40 -7.51
N GLY A 9 16.72 2.37 -8.24
CA GLY A 9 17.67 3.46 -8.42
C GLY A 9 18.73 3.62 -7.34
N SER A 10 19.97 3.72 -7.78
CA SER A 10 21.11 4.13 -6.98
C SER A 10 21.82 5.29 -7.69
N ASP A 11 21.33 6.50 -7.42
CA ASP A 11 22.12 7.70 -7.72
C ASP A 11 22.25 8.52 -6.43
N GLY A 12 23.46 8.60 -5.92
CA GLY A 12 23.80 9.50 -4.83
C GLY A 12 23.27 9.15 -3.43
N GLY A 13 23.03 7.87 -3.11
CA GLY A 13 22.69 7.46 -1.73
C GLY A 13 21.20 7.48 -1.36
N HIS A 14 20.32 7.80 -2.30
CA HIS A 14 18.87 7.76 -2.09
C HIS A 14 18.31 6.37 -2.39
N ARG A 15 17.78 5.69 -1.39
CA ARG A 15 17.12 4.40 -1.56
C ARG A 15 15.62 4.55 -1.31
N LEU A 16 14.81 4.22 -2.30
CA LEU A 16 13.36 4.10 -2.18
C LEU A 16 12.98 2.63 -2.19
N ALA A 17 12.30 2.16 -1.16
CA ALA A 17 11.67 0.86 -1.14
C ALA A 17 10.19 1.01 -1.45
N ILE A 18 9.66 0.24 -2.39
CA ILE A 18 8.22 0.18 -2.66
C ILE A 18 7.70 -1.12 -2.08
N LEU A 19 6.74 -1.02 -1.17
CA LEU A 19 6.03 -2.14 -0.60
C LEU A 19 4.66 -2.22 -1.27
N ASN A 20 4.43 -3.29 -2.02
CA ASN A 20 3.16 -3.53 -2.70
C ASN A 20 2.36 -4.60 -1.98
N ALA A 21 1.07 -4.36 -1.79
CA ALA A 21 0.12 -5.33 -1.27
C ALA A 21 -1.21 -5.24 -2.03
N HIS A 22 -2.02 -6.31 -1.97
CA HIS A 22 -3.30 -6.36 -2.66
C HIS A 22 -4.45 -6.49 -1.68
N ARG A 23 -4.34 -7.40 -0.73
CA ARG A 23 -5.40 -7.75 0.22
C ARG A 23 -4.87 -7.95 1.62
N PHE A 24 -5.68 -7.60 2.58
CA PHE A 24 -5.39 -7.77 4.00
C PHE A 24 -6.38 -8.71 4.68
N GLY A 25 -5.94 -9.38 5.73
CA GLY A 25 -6.78 -10.27 6.51
C GLY A 25 -6.03 -10.84 7.71
N ASP A 26 -6.56 -11.93 8.25
CA ASP A 26 -5.96 -12.64 9.39
C ASP A 26 -4.74 -13.52 9.00
N GLY A 27 -4.43 -13.60 7.72
CA GLY A 27 -3.34 -14.43 7.18
C GLY A 27 -3.68 -15.90 7.01
N ARG A 28 -4.90 -16.31 7.32
CA ARG A 28 -5.36 -17.71 7.16
C ARG A 28 -5.79 -18.02 5.73
N ARG A 29 -6.20 -17.00 4.99
CA ARG A 29 -6.60 -17.16 3.59
C ARG A 29 -5.43 -16.91 2.69
N GLU A 30 -5.25 -17.77 1.68
CA GLU A 30 -4.25 -17.58 0.65
C GLU A 30 -4.47 -16.24 -0.07
N GLY A 31 -3.39 -15.54 -0.38
CA GLY A 31 -3.42 -14.23 -1.03
C GLY A 31 -3.72 -13.04 -0.11
N HIS A 32 -4.02 -13.27 1.18
CA HIS A 32 -4.22 -12.18 2.13
C HIS A 32 -2.94 -11.91 2.93
N TYR A 33 -2.51 -10.66 2.95
CA TYR A 33 -1.40 -10.23 3.80
C TYR A 33 -1.89 -10.09 5.24
N PRO A 34 -1.23 -10.72 6.24
CA PRO A 34 -1.65 -10.63 7.62
C PRO A 34 -1.60 -9.19 8.13
N ILE A 35 -2.75 -8.66 8.57
CA ILE A 35 -2.85 -7.27 9.04
C ILE A 35 -1.95 -7.00 10.24
N ALA A 36 -1.75 -7.97 11.12
CA ALA A 36 -0.85 -7.86 12.25
C ALA A 36 0.62 -7.70 11.83
N LEU A 37 1.04 -8.34 10.73
CA LEU A 37 2.38 -8.14 10.18
C LEU A 37 2.50 -6.76 9.54
N PHE A 38 1.46 -6.28 8.86
CA PHE A 38 1.43 -4.94 8.29
C PHE A 38 1.56 -3.87 9.37
N GLU A 39 0.76 -3.96 10.43
CA GLU A 39 0.86 -3.04 11.57
C GLU A 39 2.26 -3.06 12.19
N ARG A 40 2.84 -4.25 12.40
CA ARG A 40 4.19 -4.37 12.94
C ARG A 40 5.24 -3.72 12.04
N ALA A 41 5.10 -3.87 10.71
CA ALA A 41 6.00 -3.24 9.75
C ALA A 41 5.89 -1.71 9.80
N LEU A 42 4.66 -1.15 9.78
CA LEU A 42 4.44 0.29 9.89
C LEU A 42 5.01 0.86 11.19
N ARG A 43 4.76 0.19 12.31
CA ARG A 43 5.32 0.57 13.61
C ARG A 43 6.84 0.59 13.60
N HIS A 44 7.47 -0.43 13.01
CA HIS A 44 8.92 -0.51 12.89
C HIS A 44 9.49 0.64 12.05
N LEU A 45 8.87 0.94 10.91
CA LEU A 45 9.28 2.05 10.05
C LEU A 45 9.11 3.39 10.77
N HIS A 46 7.99 3.58 11.46
CA HIS A 46 7.69 4.78 12.23
C HIS A 46 8.71 5.01 13.36
N CYS A 47 9.02 3.99 14.17
CA CYS A 47 10.02 4.07 15.22
C CYS A 47 11.43 4.32 14.69
N ARG A 48 11.72 4.01 13.44
CA ARG A 48 13.01 4.25 12.78
C ARG A 48 13.08 5.60 12.08
N GLY A 49 12.02 6.41 12.13
CA GLY A 49 11.95 7.68 11.44
C GLY A 49 12.07 7.56 9.92
N VAL A 50 11.64 6.43 9.35
CA VAL A 50 11.70 6.23 7.90
C VAL A 50 10.61 7.08 7.25
N VAL A 51 11.01 7.90 6.29
CA VAL A 51 10.11 8.85 5.65
C VAL A 51 9.31 8.19 4.53
N MET A 52 8.00 8.45 4.52
CA MET A 52 7.13 8.06 3.43
C MET A 52 7.42 8.91 2.19
N ALA A 53 7.40 8.27 1.03
CA ALA A 53 7.49 8.93 -0.27
C ALA A 53 6.29 8.55 -1.13
N ASN A 54 5.80 9.47 -1.93
CA ASN A 54 4.84 9.15 -2.97
C ASN A 54 5.61 8.63 -4.19
N PRO A 55 5.27 7.45 -4.74
CA PRO A 55 5.95 6.92 -5.93
C PRO A 55 5.87 7.83 -7.15
N CYS A 56 4.86 8.69 -7.19
CA CYS A 56 4.63 9.64 -8.28
C CYS A 56 5.40 10.96 -8.13
N ASP A 57 6.06 11.19 -6.99
CA ASP A 57 6.85 12.40 -6.81
C ASP A 57 8.16 12.30 -7.59
N SER A 58 8.48 13.39 -8.29
CA SER A 58 9.79 13.50 -8.91
C SER A 58 10.90 13.50 -7.85
N PRO A 59 12.08 12.95 -8.16
CA PRO A 59 13.21 13.02 -7.25
C PRO A 59 13.50 14.47 -6.84
N GLY A 60 13.39 14.76 -5.54
CA GLY A 60 13.68 16.09 -4.99
C GLY A 60 12.47 16.99 -4.73
N THR A 61 11.26 16.62 -5.10
CA THR A 61 10.05 17.45 -4.90
C THR A 61 9.27 17.17 -3.63
N SER A 62 9.50 16.04 -2.97
CA SER A 62 8.79 15.73 -1.71
C SER A 62 9.24 16.65 -0.58
N PRO A 63 8.31 17.30 0.16
CA PRO A 63 8.62 18.06 1.35
C PRO A 63 9.32 17.18 2.38
N GLY A 64 10.44 17.61 2.92
CA GLY A 64 11.20 16.86 3.94
C GLY A 64 12.29 15.95 3.39
N THR A 65 12.71 16.12 2.14
CA THR A 65 13.89 15.46 1.58
C THR A 65 15.18 15.95 2.23
N ALA A 66 15.42 15.52 3.46
CA ALA A 66 16.80 15.48 3.95
C ALA A 66 17.59 14.62 2.95
N ARG A 67 18.65 15.16 2.41
CA ARG A 67 19.47 14.63 1.31
C ARG A 67 20.07 13.23 1.51
N THR A 68 19.78 12.57 2.63
CA THR A 68 20.31 11.25 3.00
C THR A 68 19.32 10.52 3.90
N GLY A 69 18.29 9.89 3.34
CA GLY A 69 17.33 9.14 4.14
C GLY A 69 16.82 7.90 3.44
N ARG A 70 16.55 6.85 4.21
CA ARG A 70 15.79 5.70 3.73
C ARG A 70 14.34 6.13 3.56
N ARG A 71 13.80 5.96 2.36
CA ARG A 71 12.42 6.27 2.05
C ARG A 71 11.69 5.01 1.65
N PHE A 72 10.40 4.98 1.89
CA PHE A 72 9.55 3.91 1.39
C PHE A 72 8.25 4.48 0.84
N ALA A 73 7.65 3.75 -0.08
CA ALA A 73 6.33 4.03 -0.59
C ALA A 73 5.45 2.79 -0.41
N LEU A 74 4.18 3.01 -0.18
CA LEU A 74 3.17 1.96 -0.13
C LEU A 74 2.31 2.05 -1.38
N THR A 75 2.08 0.91 -2.01
CA THR A 75 1.16 0.79 -3.13
C THR A 75 0.19 -0.35 -2.86
N PHE A 76 -1.07 -0.14 -3.18
CA PHE A 76 -2.10 -1.16 -3.12
C PHE A 76 -2.73 -1.32 -4.49
N ASP A 77 -2.86 -2.55 -4.94
CA ASP A 77 -3.44 -2.87 -6.23
C ASP A 77 -4.88 -3.38 -6.08
N ASP A 78 -5.60 -3.41 -7.20
CA ASP A 78 -6.94 -3.97 -7.38
C ASP A 78 -8.08 -3.23 -6.66
N GLY A 79 -7.81 -2.32 -5.75
CA GLY A 79 -8.85 -1.64 -4.99
C GLY A 79 -9.69 -2.58 -4.12
N ASP A 80 -9.06 -3.58 -3.47
CA ASP A 80 -9.76 -4.51 -2.59
C ASP A 80 -10.32 -3.79 -1.35
N GLU A 81 -11.54 -4.14 -0.93
CA GLU A 81 -12.25 -3.54 0.22
C GLU A 81 -11.44 -3.64 1.53
N SER A 82 -10.56 -4.63 1.65
CA SER A 82 -9.72 -4.80 2.84
C SER A 82 -8.68 -3.68 3.02
N VAL A 83 -8.38 -2.93 1.97
CA VAL A 83 -7.55 -1.72 2.09
C VAL A 83 -8.26 -0.68 2.95
N TYR A 84 -9.55 -0.44 2.69
CA TYR A 84 -10.35 0.51 3.46
C TYR A 84 -10.60 0.03 4.89
N THR A 85 -10.97 -1.26 5.04
CA THR A 85 -11.40 -1.78 6.35
C THR A 85 -10.25 -2.11 7.29
N HIS A 86 -9.05 -2.40 6.77
CA HIS A 86 -7.92 -2.87 7.57
C HIS A 86 -6.68 -1.98 7.46
N ALA A 87 -6.24 -1.65 6.23
CA ALA A 87 -4.99 -0.94 6.05
C ALA A 87 -5.12 0.56 6.35
N TRP A 88 -6.18 1.20 5.86
CA TRP A 88 -6.37 2.64 5.99
C TRP A 88 -6.41 3.14 7.46
N PRO A 89 -7.13 2.50 8.40
CA PRO A 89 -7.09 2.93 9.81
C PRO A 89 -5.68 2.91 10.39
N LEU A 90 -4.85 1.94 9.97
CA LEU A 90 -3.46 1.88 10.40
C LEU A 90 -2.63 2.99 9.77
N LEU A 91 -2.84 3.30 8.48
CA LEU A 91 -2.14 4.40 7.83
C LEU A 91 -2.45 5.72 8.51
N GLN A 92 -3.73 6.01 8.81
CA GLN A 92 -4.13 7.20 9.54
C GLN A 92 -3.45 7.28 10.91
N ARG A 93 -3.42 6.18 11.65
CA ARG A 93 -2.80 6.12 12.98
C ARG A 93 -1.31 6.46 12.97
N PHE A 94 -0.58 6.05 11.93
CA PHE A 94 0.85 6.31 11.79
C PHE A 94 1.18 7.57 10.99
N GLY A 95 0.17 8.28 10.47
CA GLY A 95 0.36 9.45 9.62
C GLY A 95 0.99 9.10 8.27
N TYR A 96 0.71 7.91 7.74
CA TYR A 96 1.22 7.43 6.47
C TYR A 96 0.17 7.51 5.38
N THR A 97 0.63 7.67 4.15
CA THR A 97 -0.19 7.63 2.93
C THR A 97 0.15 6.41 2.08
N ALA A 98 -0.65 6.13 1.08
CA ALA A 98 -0.37 5.07 0.10
C ALA A 98 -0.93 5.49 -1.26
N THR A 99 -0.38 4.90 -2.31
CA THR A 99 -0.95 5.00 -3.65
C THR A 99 -1.84 3.78 -3.89
N LEU A 100 -3.08 4.03 -4.25
CA LEU A 100 -4.06 2.97 -4.54
C LEU A 100 -4.32 2.90 -6.03
N PHE A 101 -4.05 1.76 -6.64
CA PHE A 101 -4.41 1.46 -8.02
C PHE A 101 -5.74 0.70 -8.03
N VAL A 102 -6.75 1.29 -8.64
CA VAL A 102 -8.10 0.72 -8.71
C VAL A 102 -8.38 0.17 -10.10
N LEU A 103 -9.16 -0.91 -10.16
CA LEU A 103 -9.64 -1.44 -11.43
C LEU A 103 -10.69 -0.48 -12.01
N GLY A 104 -10.57 -0.16 -13.29
CA GLY A 104 -11.60 0.59 -14.01
C GLY A 104 -12.93 -0.17 -13.95
N GLY A 105 -13.98 0.46 -13.42
CA GLY A 105 -15.25 -0.19 -13.12
C GLY A 105 -15.46 -0.53 -11.65
N ALA A 106 -14.67 0.04 -10.75
CA ALA A 106 -14.85 -0.10 -9.29
C ALA A 106 -16.34 0.05 -8.91
N GLY A 107 -16.85 -0.89 -8.12
CA GLY A 107 -18.27 -1.01 -7.79
C GLY A 107 -19.12 -1.80 -8.80
N ARG A 108 -18.58 -2.14 -9.97
CA ARG A 108 -19.23 -2.99 -11.01
C ARG A 108 -18.38 -4.18 -11.44
N VAL A 109 -17.22 -4.41 -10.81
CA VAL A 109 -16.42 -5.58 -11.13
C VAL A 109 -17.22 -6.79 -10.66
N ALA A 110 -17.65 -7.60 -11.63
CA ALA A 110 -18.36 -8.83 -11.36
C ALA A 110 -17.54 -9.66 -10.35
N PRO A 111 -18.20 -10.34 -9.39
CA PRO A 111 -17.53 -11.12 -8.35
C PRO A 111 -16.69 -12.28 -8.89
N HIS A 112 -16.48 -12.34 -10.19
CA HIS A 112 -15.79 -13.39 -10.93
C HIS A 112 -14.54 -12.95 -11.66
N THR A 113 -14.07 -11.73 -11.47
CA THR A 113 -12.76 -11.36 -12.01
C THR A 113 -11.72 -12.20 -11.27
N ARG A 114 -11.40 -13.35 -11.85
CA ARG A 114 -10.29 -14.21 -11.42
C ARG A 114 -9.00 -13.49 -11.73
N LEU A 115 -8.60 -12.59 -10.86
CA LEU A 115 -7.22 -12.16 -10.78
C LEU A 115 -6.44 -13.25 -10.04
N GLY A 116 -5.98 -14.26 -10.78
CA GLY A 116 -5.30 -15.40 -10.21
C GLY A 116 -6.20 -16.35 -9.39
N ALA A 117 -5.64 -17.36 -8.76
CA ALA A 117 -6.32 -18.40 -7.98
C ALA A 117 -6.94 -17.93 -6.64
N VAL A 118 -7.13 -16.65 -6.46
CA VAL A 118 -7.58 -16.04 -5.19
C VAL A 118 -9.04 -15.64 -5.33
N GLY A 119 -9.92 -16.32 -4.64
CA GLY A 119 -11.39 -16.23 -4.62
C GLY A 119 -12.05 -14.84 -4.86
N PRO A 120 -13.36 -14.69 -4.66
CA PRO A 120 -14.09 -13.49 -5.08
C PRO A 120 -13.52 -12.22 -4.43
N VAL A 121 -13.22 -11.23 -5.27
CA VAL A 121 -12.69 -9.93 -4.86
C VAL A 121 -13.87 -9.02 -4.53
N ARG A 122 -13.90 -8.45 -3.33
CA ARG A 122 -14.76 -7.31 -3.02
C ARG A 122 -13.96 -6.04 -3.29
N THR A 123 -14.42 -5.24 -4.25
CA THR A 123 -13.77 -3.98 -4.57
C THR A 123 -14.37 -2.83 -3.77
N LEU A 124 -13.56 -1.82 -3.54
CA LEU A 124 -13.96 -0.56 -2.94
C LEU A 124 -15.14 0.07 -3.67
N GLN A 125 -16.09 0.61 -2.92
CA GLN A 125 -17.18 1.40 -3.44
C GLN A 125 -16.72 2.85 -3.69
N TRP A 126 -17.40 3.56 -4.58
CA TRP A 126 -17.10 4.97 -4.87
C TRP A 126 -17.17 5.88 -3.63
N SER A 127 -18.09 5.59 -2.69
CA SER A 127 -18.16 6.30 -1.42
C SER A 127 -16.88 6.13 -0.61
N GLN A 128 -16.39 4.91 -0.48
CA GLN A 128 -15.13 4.60 0.23
C GLN A 128 -13.92 5.25 -0.44
N LEU A 129 -13.85 5.21 -1.79
CA LEU A 129 -12.78 5.86 -2.53
C LEU A 129 -12.72 7.37 -2.28
N ARG A 130 -13.88 8.04 -2.16
CA ARG A 130 -13.94 9.47 -1.85
C ARG A 130 -13.45 9.81 -0.44
N GLU A 131 -13.54 8.89 0.49
CA GLU A 131 -13.05 9.08 1.86
C GLU A 131 -11.54 8.86 1.98
N LEU A 132 -10.94 8.13 1.03
CA LEU A 132 -9.50 7.82 1.01
C LEU A 132 -8.63 8.94 0.42
N VAL A 133 -9.24 9.96 -0.21
CA VAL A 133 -8.54 11.03 -0.96
C VAL A 133 -8.38 12.30 -0.15
#